data_e5aa587f2e9e6020ca4ecc2dc2a42b47
#
_entry.id   e5aa587f2e9e6020ca4ecc2dc2a42b47
#
_cell.length_a   1.000
_cell.length_b   1.000
_cell.length_c   1.000
_cell.angle_alpha   90.00
_cell.angle_beta   90.00
_cell.angle_gamma   90.00
#
_symmetry.space_group_name_H-M   'P 1'
#
loop_
_entity.id
_entity.type
_entity.pdbx_description
1 polymer ?
#
loop_
_entity_poly.entity_id
_entity_poly.type
_entity_poly.pdbx_seq_one_letter_code
_entity_poly.pdbx_strand_id
1 'polypeptide(L)'
;MIEWKIFVLIFLTFHMKKLLAQEIPLDDSPKMFDDQYKGCRDKMDKVVPGILKSEMQSNKEFKDSWEKASQSWKLIKPTMKLPKNFQNEHGIAVIAYTGNIYEAFNKATRDVGASSKNYKNKYRFKAMHYYLTMAVDLLGNKKRSTLVYRGVKSIHFVPSNSSGRVIRFGQFTSSSEDIKVAKNFGTASFFKMQTRYGANIMKFSKYPNEKEVLIPGYELFKVQLFKKQTHEFTLVSTGKTKNLFNCAYFKALLDK
;
A
#
# COMPACT_ATOMS: atom_id res chain seq x y z
N MET A 1 -17.59 -38.99 40.16
CA MET A 1 -18.29 -37.76 39.68
C MET A 1 -17.42 -36.48 39.70
N ILE A 2 -16.23 -36.49 40.23
CA ILE A 2 -15.35 -35.30 40.31
C ILE A 2 -14.44 -35.18 39.09
N GLU A 3 -14.03 -36.28 38.49
CA GLU A 3 -13.09 -36.25 37.35
C GLU A 3 -13.67 -35.69 36.05
N TRP A 4 -14.96 -35.84 35.78
CA TRP A 4 -15.61 -35.31 34.59
C TRP A 4 -15.75 -33.78 34.58
N LYS A 5 -15.85 -33.16 35.74
CA LYS A 5 -15.93 -31.68 35.86
C LYS A 5 -14.60 -30.99 35.57
N ILE A 6 -13.47 -31.66 35.89
CA ILE A 6 -12.13 -31.11 35.64
C ILE A 6 -11.80 -31.18 34.14
N PHE A 7 -12.19 -32.26 33.44
CA PHE A 7 -11.97 -32.37 31.98
C PHE A 7 -12.77 -31.34 31.19
N VAL A 8 -14.00 -31.05 31.58
CA VAL A 8 -14.85 -30.03 30.92
C VAL A 8 -14.29 -28.62 31.16
N LEU A 9 -13.74 -28.32 32.35
CA LEU A 9 -13.10 -27.02 32.62
C LEU A 9 -11.82 -26.83 31.83
N ILE A 10 -11.01 -27.87 31.67
CA ILE A 10 -9.76 -27.82 30.88
C ILE A 10 -10.07 -27.66 29.37
N PHE A 11 -11.12 -28.31 28.85
CA PHE A 11 -11.56 -28.15 27.47
C PHE A 11 -12.13 -26.75 27.17
N LEU A 12 -12.85 -26.15 28.13
CA LEU A 12 -13.37 -24.79 27.99
C LEU A 12 -12.28 -23.73 28.06
N THR A 13 -11.19 -23.95 28.81
CA THR A 13 -10.05 -23.03 28.85
C THR A 13 -9.18 -23.11 27.59
N PHE A 14 -9.14 -24.25 26.89
CA PHE A 14 -8.40 -24.41 25.62
C PHE A 14 -9.14 -23.79 24.41
N HIS A 15 -10.49 -23.67 24.45
CA HIS A 15 -11.27 -23.06 23.35
C HIS A 15 -11.48 -21.55 23.50
N MET A 16 -11.05 -20.93 24.58
CA MET A 16 -11.03 -19.49 24.78
C MET A 16 -9.63 -18.87 24.59
N LYS A 17 -8.81 -19.40 23.71
CA LYS A 17 -7.82 -18.53 23.06
C LYS A 17 -8.62 -17.62 22.12
N LYS A 18 -9.24 -16.58 22.70
CA LYS A 18 -9.63 -15.38 21.97
C LYS A 18 -8.55 -15.13 20.94
N LEU A 19 -8.88 -15.10 19.65
CA LEU A 19 -7.98 -14.56 18.63
C LEU A 19 -7.69 -13.12 19.05
N LEU A 20 -6.69 -12.95 19.90
CA LEU A 20 -6.18 -11.62 20.22
C LEU A 20 -5.66 -11.08 18.89
N ALA A 21 -6.25 -10.00 18.43
CA ALA A 21 -5.76 -9.36 17.22
C ALA A 21 -4.25 -9.09 17.39
N GLN A 22 -3.49 -9.44 16.38
CA GLN A 22 -2.03 -9.29 16.42
C GLN A 22 -1.67 -7.81 16.60
N GLU A 23 -0.91 -7.48 17.63
CA GLU A 23 -0.33 -6.15 17.78
C GLU A 23 0.88 -6.00 16.85
N ILE A 24 0.85 -4.97 16.00
CA ILE A 24 1.95 -4.65 15.07
C ILE A 24 2.42 -3.22 15.33
N PRO A 25 3.71 -3.02 15.60
CA PRO A 25 4.27 -1.68 15.74
C PRO A 25 4.17 -0.92 14.41
N LEU A 26 3.71 0.32 14.48
CA LEU A 26 3.66 1.26 13.37
C LEU A 26 4.79 2.27 13.56
N ASP A 27 5.80 2.16 12.72
CA ASP A 27 7.00 2.99 12.71
C ASP A 27 7.20 3.68 11.35
N ASP A 28 8.38 4.18 11.07
CA ASP A 28 8.73 4.78 9.78
C ASP A 28 9.10 3.75 8.69
N SER A 29 8.83 2.47 8.94
CA SER A 29 9.01 1.34 8.00
C SER A 29 10.38 1.33 7.31
N PRO A 30 11.50 1.24 8.07
CA PRO A 30 12.85 1.46 7.54
C PRO A 30 13.28 0.41 6.52
N LYS A 31 12.64 -0.76 6.51
CA LYS A 31 12.97 -1.90 5.62
C LYS A 31 12.03 -2.04 4.43
N MET A 32 11.08 -1.13 4.24
CA MET A 32 10.11 -1.21 3.15
C MET A 32 10.63 -0.55 1.88
N PHE A 33 10.32 -1.14 0.72
CA PHE A 33 10.70 -0.61 -0.58
C PHE A 33 9.92 0.68 -0.90
N ASP A 34 10.66 1.78 -1.13
CA ASP A 34 10.08 3.14 -1.20
C ASP A 34 10.61 3.98 -2.37
N ASP A 35 11.05 3.35 -3.45
CA ASP A 35 11.62 4.06 -4.60
C ASP A 35 10.64 5.08 -5.18
N GLN A 36 11.04 6.33 -5.21
CA GLN A 36 10.31 7.43 -5.83
C GLN A 36 10.85 7.80 -7.21
N TYR A 37 11.89 7.11 -7.65
CA TYR A 37 12.54 7.27 -8.98
C TYR A 37 12.99 8.71 -9.26
N LYS A 38 13.35 9.47 -8.21
CA LYS A 38 13.82 10.85 -8.34
C LYS A 38 15.18 10.88 -9.04
N GLY A 39 15.23 11.57 -10.20
CA GLY A 39 16.43 11.71 -11.01
C GLY A 39 16.71 10.55 -11.96
N CYS A 40 15.86 9.51 -12.01
CA CYS A 40 16.03 8.41 -12.96
C CYS A 40 14.74 8.01 -13.72
N ARG A 41 13.72 8.85 -13.71
CA ARG A 41 12.44 8.58 -14.42
C ARG A 41 12.67 8.30 -15.91
N ASP A 42 13.39 9.17 -16.61
CA ASP A 42 13.67 9.00 -18.05
C ASP A 42 14.43 7.70 -18.37
N LYS A 43 15.30 7.26 -17.43
CA LYS A 43 15.99 5.97 -17.57
C LYS A 43 15.02 4.81 -17.30
N MET A 44 14.14 4.94 -16.31
CA MET A 44 13.12 3.92 -16.03
C MET A 44 12.13 3.79 -17.19
N ASP A 45 11.63 4.89 -17.76
CA ASP A 45 10.72 4.88 -18.91
C ASP A 45 11.26 4.06 -20.09
N LYS A 46 12.58 4.08 -20.30
CA LYS A 46 13.23 3.30 -21.37
C LYS A 46 13.29 1.80 -21.09
N VAL A 47 13.40 1.39 -19.83
CA VAL A 47 13.63 -0.02 -19.47
C VAL A 47 12.40 -0.73 -18.94
N VAL A 48 11.45 0.01 -18.35
CA VAL A 48 10.29 -0.56 -17.68
C VAL A 48 9.37 -1.38 -18.59
N PRO A 49 9.19 -1.10 -19.90
CA PRO A 49 8.41 -1.97 -20.78
C PRO A 49 9.00 -3.39 -20.89
N GLY A 50 10.33 -3.48 -20.98
CA GLY A 50 11.03 -4.77 -20.97
C GLY A 50 10.92 -5.49 -19.63
N ILE A 51 10.97 -4.76 -18.51
CA ILE A 51 10.76 -5.30 -17.17
C ILE A 51 9.34 -5.86 -17.05
N LEU A 52 8.33 -5.10 -17.46
CA LEU A 52 6.92 -5.53 -17.43
C LEU A 52 6.74 -6.85 -18.19
N LYS A 53 7.25 -6.92 -19.43
CA LYS A 53 7.19 -8.14 -20.25
C LYS A 53 7.80 -9.35 -19.54
N SER A 54 8.99 -9.19 -18.98
CA SER A 54 9.72 -10.26 -18.26
C SER A 54 8.98 -10.68 -16.99
N GLU A 55 8.45 -9.72 -16.20
CA GLU A 55 7.73 -10.01 -14.97
C GLU A 55 6.39 -10.72 -15.24
N MET A 56 5.66 -10.34 -16.29
CA MET A 56 4.45 -11.05 -16.72
C MET A 56 4.74 -12.49 -17.18
N GLN A 57 5.89 -12.76 -17.79
CA GLN A 57 6.30 -14.12 -18.16
C GLN A 57 6.61 -15.00 -16.95
N SER A 58 7.15 -14.42 -15.89
CA SER A 58 7.59 -15.13 -14.68
C SER A 58 6.58 -15.13 -13.53
N ASN A 59 5.47 -14.39 -13.66
CA ASN A 59 4.43 -14.25 -12.62
C ASN A 59 3.05 -14.27 -13.28
N LYS A 60 2.43 -15.45 -13.32
CA LYS A 60 1.12 -15.65 -13.95
C LYS A 60 0.02 -14.82 -13.31
N GLU A 61 -0.01 -14.71 -11.99
CA GLU A 61 -1.02 -13.92 -11.26
C GLU A 61 -0.94 -12.44 -11.66
N PHE A 62 0.28 -11.90 -11.74
CA PHE A 62 0.50 -10.54 -12.18
C PHE A 62 0.09 -10.35 -13.65
N LYS A 63 0.46 -11.27 -14.53
CA LYS A 63 0.05 -11.25 -15.94
C LYS A 63 -1.47 -11.19 -16.07
N ASP A 64 -2.17 -12.14 -15.45
CA ASP A 64 -3.64 -12.24 -15.55
C ASP A 64 -4.33 -10.96 -15.02
N SER A 65 -3.81 -10.41 -13.91
CA SER A 65 -4.31 -9.16 -13.33
C SER A 65 -4.07 -7.96 -14.24
N TRP A 66 -2.87 -7.85 -14.83
CA TRP A 66 -2.51 -6.76 -15.74
C TRP A 66 -3.32 -6.79 -17.02
N GLU A 67 -3.53 -7.96 -17.61
CA GLU A 67 -4.34 -8.13 -18.83
C GLU A 67 -5.81 -7.77 -18.59
N LYS A 68 -6.41 -8.21 -17.48
CA LYS A 68 -7.76 -7.81 -17.07
C LYS A 68 -7.88 -6.30 -16.84
N ALA A 69 -6.89 -5.70 -16.19
CA ALA A 69 -6.84 -4.26 -15.96
C ALA A 69 -6.70 -3.49 -17.28
N SER A 70 -5.91 -4.00 -18.22
CA SER A 70 -5.74 -3.42 -19.56
C SER A 70 -7.06 -3.39 -20.35
N GLN A 71 -7.86 -4.47 -20.27
CA GLN A 71 -9.19 -4.49 -20.87
C GLN A 71 -10.11 -3.46 -20.25
N SER A 72 -10.16 -3.38 -18.92
CA SER A 72 -10.95 -2.38 -18.19
C SER A 72 -10.51 -0.95 -18.53
N TRP A 73 -9.20 -0.72 -18.63
CA TRP A 73 -8.64 0.58 -18.97
C TRP A 73 -9.09 1.06 -20.36
N LYS A 74 -9.10 0.18 -21.36
CA LYS A 74 -9.57 0.52 -22.71
C LYS A 74 -11.01 1.05 -22.72
N LEU A 75 -11.85 0.54 -21.82
CA LEU A 75 -13.25 0.94 -21.73
C LEU A 75 -13.42 2.30 -21.05
N ILE A 76 -12.68 2.58 -19.96
CA ILE A 76 -12.90 3.80 -19.18
C ILE A 76 -12.04 4.99 -19.66
N LYS A 77 -10.87 4.73 -20.28
CA LYS A 77 -9.96 5.78 -20.73
C LYS A 77 -10.62 6.90 -21.55
N PRO A 78 -11.52 6.61 -22.52
CA PRO A 78 -12.16 7.66 -23.33
C PRO A 78 -12.97 8.67 -22.52
N THR A 79 -13.43 8.31 -21.32
CA THR A 79 -14.23 9.17 -20.43
C THR A 79 -13.38 9.97 -19.42
N MET A 80 -12.06 9.74 -19.41
CA MET A 80 -11.17 10.29 -18.41
C MET A 80 -10.52 11.61 -18.84
N LYS A 81 -10.49 12.59 -17.93
CA LYS A 81 -9.59 13.74 -18.03
C LYS A 81 -8.29 13.42 -17.31
N LEU A 82 -7.26 13.17 -18.09
CA LEU A 82 -5.97 12.71 -17.57
C LEU A 82 -4.94 13.84 -17.50
N PRO A 83 -4.02 13.84 -16.54
CA PRO A 83 -2.91 14.76 -16.50
C PRO A 83 -1.99 14.62 -17.74
N LYS A 84 -1.26 15.69 -18.07
CA LYS A 84 -0.18 15.62 -19.06
C LYS A 84 0.81 14.52 -18.66
N ASN A 85 1.31 13.77 -19.63
CA ASN A 85 2.26 12.65 -19.44
C ASN A 85 1.68 11.42 -18.70
N PHE A 86 0.35 11.32 -18.53
CA PHE A 86 -0.27 10.12 -17.99
C PHE A 86 -0.35 9.05 -19.08
N GLN A 87 0.42 7.96 -18.90
CA GLN A 87 0.51 6.85 -19.85
C GLN A 87 -0.60 5.82 -19.60
N ASN A 88 -0.82 4.92 -20.58
CA ASN A 88 -1.79 3.83 -20.43
C ASN A 88 -1.45 2.92 -19.25
N GLU A 89 -0.17 2.60 -19.10
CA GLU A 89 0.36 1.72 -18.06
C GLU A 89 0.11 2.28 -16.66
N HIS A 90 0.06 3.60 -16.50
CA HIS A 90 -0.33 4.25 -15.23
C HIS A 90 -1.77 3.90 -14.85
N GLY A 91 -2.72 4.01 -15.80
CA GLY A 91 -4.12 3.66 -15.58
C GLY A 91 -4.31 2.17 -15.33
N ILE A 92 -3.61 1.33 -16.10
CA ILE A 92 -3.63 -0.13 -15.95
C ILE A 92 -3.10 -0.53 -14.57
N ALA A 93 -2.00 0.07 -14.10
CA ALA A 93 -1.43 -0.22 -12.79
C ALA A 93 -2.39 0.14 -11.65
N VAL A 94 -3.09 1.28 -11.74
CA VAL A 94 -4.11 1.66 -10.74
C VAL A 94 -5.26 0.66 -10.73
N ILE A 95 -5.81 0.29 -11.90
CA ILE A 95 -6.91 -0.68 -11.99
C ILE A 95 -6.47 -2.07 -11.49
N ALA A 96 -5.26 -2.51 -11.84
CA ALA A 96 -4.72 -3.78 -11.35
C ALA A 96 -4.63 -3.77 -9.81
N TYR A 97 -4.16 -2.67 -9.22
CA TYR A 97 -4.05 -2.52 -7.76
C TYR A 97 -5.43 -2.59 -7.07
N THR A 98 -6.49 -2.01 -7.65
CA THR A 98 -7.86 -2.12 -7.10
C THR A 98 -8.48 -3.51 -7.27
N GLY A 99 -7.81 -4.43 -7.96
CA GLY A 99 -8.17 -5.86 -8.06
C GLY A 99 -7.54 -6.67 -6.94
N ASN A 100 -7.32 -7.96 -7.19
CA ASN A 100 -6.80 -8.89 -6.16
C ASN A 100 -5.28 -8.86 -6.01
N ILE A 101 -4.55 -8.26 -6.98
CA ILE A 101 -3.07 -8.29 -6.97
C ILE A 101 -2.45 -7.47 -5.85
N TYR A 102 -3.22 -6.55 -5.21
CA TYR A 102 -2.70 -5.67 -4.16
C TYR A 102 -2.11 -6.46 -2.97
N GLU A 103 -2.64 -7.63 -2.64
CA GLU A 103 -2.14 -8.44 -1.52
C GLU A 103 -0.74 -8.98 -1.82
N ALA A 104 -0.57 -9.66 -2.97
CA ALA A 104 0.71 -10.19 -3.41
C ALA A 104 1.73 -9.07 -3.64
N PHE A 105 1.31 -7.97 -4.27
CA PHE A 105 2.14 -6.81 -4.51
C PHE A 105 2.62 -6.14 -3.23
N ASN A 106 1.72 -5.83 -2.28
CA ASN A 106 2.08 -5.21 -1.01
C ASN A 106 2.93 -6.14 -0.14
N LYS A 107 2.64 -7.46 -0.15
CA LYS A 107 3.49 -8.44 0.53
C LYS A 107 4.91 -8.42 -0.04
N ALA A 108 5.06 -8.49 -1.36
CA ALA A 108 6.36 -8.43 -2.02
C ALA A 108 7.10 -7.11 -1.69
N THR A 109 6.39 -5.98 -1.64
CA THR A 109 6.96 -4.67 -1.29
C THR A 109 7.51 -4.66 0.14
N ARG A 110 6.84 -5.29 1.09
CA ARG A 110 7.33 -5.43 2.47
C ARG A 110 8.57 -6.35 2.55
N ASP A 111 8.54 -7.45 1.82
CA ASP A 111 9.59 -8.49 1.91
C ASP A 111 10.90 -8.07 1.22
N VAL A 112 10.80 -7.19 0.21
CA VAL A 112 11.94 -6.76 -0.62
C VAL A 112 12.86 -5.77 0.08
N GLY A 113 12.33 -4.92 0.95
CA GLY A 113 13.05 -3.79 1.54
C GLY A 113 14.30 -4.15 2.34
N ALA A 114 14.58 -5.44 2.53
CA ALA A 114 15.70 -5.88 3.35
C ALA A 114 17.07 -5.82 2.63
N SER A 115 17.13 -5.86 1.28
CA SER A 115 18.41 -5.80 0.56
C SER A 115 18.28 -5.61 -0.96
N SER A 116 19.31 -5.03 -1.59
CA SER A 116 19.45 -4.91 -3.05
C SER A 116 19.39 -6.29 -3.74
N LYS A 117 19.93 -7.33 -3.12
CA LYS A 117 19.88 -8.73 -3.60
C LYS A 117 18.44 -9.23 -3.70
N ASN A 118 17.59 -8.98 -2.70
CA ASN A 118 16.18 -9.37 -2.75
C ASN A 118 15.43 -8.59 -3.83
N TYR A 119 15.63 -7.28 -3.92
CA TYR A 119 15.04 -6.46 -4.99
C TYR A 119 15.40 -7.01 -6.38
N LYS A 120 16.68 -7.27 -6.64
CA LYS A 120 17.14 -7.78 -7.92
C LYS A 120 16.53 -9.13 -8.27
N ASN A 121 16.60 -10.10 -7.33
CA ASN A 121 16.36 -11.51 -7.61
C ASN A 121 14.94 -11.99 -7.30
N LYS A 122 14.26 -11.39 -6.33
CA LYS A 122 12.97 -11.90 -5.80
C LYS A 122 11.78 -10.98 -6.09
N TYR A 123 12.00 -9.67 -6.25
CA TYR A 123 10.90 -8.75 -6.48
C TYR A 123 10.40 -8.82 -7.92
N ARG A 124 9.18 -9.32 -8.11
CA ARG A 124 8.54 -9.55 -9.41
C ARG A 124 7.43 -8.55 -9.72
N PHE A 125 7.54 -7.32 -9.17
CA PHE A 125 6.58 -6.25 -9.33
C PHE A 125 7.25 -4.88 -9.55
N LYS A 126 8.48 -4.86 -10.10
CA LYS A 126 9.23 -3.62 -10.35
C LYS A 126 8.48 -2.68 -11.29
N ALA A 127 7.94 -3.24 -12.38
CA ALA A 127 7.17 -2.47 -13.35
C ALA A 127 5.87 -1.93 -12.72
N MET A 128 5.12 -2.76 -12.00
CA MET A 128 3.91 -2.32 -11.32
C MET A 128 4.19 -1.22 -10.29
N HIS A 129 5.25 -1.37 -9.48
CA HIS A 129 5.65 -0.37 -8.50
C HIS A 129 5.99 0.97 -9.18
N TYR A 130 6.74 0.93 -10.29
CA TYR A 130 7.07 2.12 -11.05
C TYR A 130 5.82 2.82 -11.58
N TYR A 131 5.00 2.13 -12.35
CA TYR A 131 3.81 2.72 -12.97
C TYR A 131 2.80 3.21 -11.94
N LEU A 132 2.59 2.47 -10.85
CA LEU A 132 1.69 2.91 -9.77
C LEU A 132 2.24 4.13 -9.03
N THR A 133 3.56 4.19 -8.79
CA THR A 133 4.21 5.38 -8.20
C THR A 133 4.02 6.60 -9.09
N MET A 134 4.25 6.46 -10.39
CA MET A 134 4.06 7.57 -11.35
C MET A 134 2.58 7.99 -11.44
N ALA A 135 1.65 7.03 -11.46
CA ALA A 135 0.22 7.31 -11.48
C ALA A 135 -0.21 8.12 -10.26
N VAL A 136 0.15 7.69 -9.05
CA VAL A 136 -0.18 8.40 -7.81
C VAL A 136 0.47 9.78 -7.76
N ASP A 137 1.71 9.92 -8.24
CA ASP A 137 2.40 11.21 -8.33
C ASP A 137 1.71 12.20 -9.27
N LEU A 138 1.20 11.74 -10.41
CA LEU A 138 0.49 12.55 -11.41
C LEU A 138 -0.95 12.89 -11.01
N LEU A 139 -1.65 11.98 -10.33
CA LEU A 139 -3.04 12.15 -9.92
C LEU A 139 -3.17 12.92 -8.60
N GLY A 140 -2.14 12.90 -7.76
CA GLY A 140 -2.14 13.53 -6.44
C GLY A 140 -2.12 15.05 -6.50
N ASN A 141 -2.92 15.69 -5.64
CA ASN A 141 -2.92 17.14 -5.47
C ASN A 141 -2.07 17.55 -4.27
N LYS A 142 -0.76 17.69 -4.49
CA LYS A 142 0.21 18.01 -3.42
C LYS A 142 0.05 19.41 -2.78
N LYS A 143 -0.82 20.26 -3.34
CA LYS A 143 -1.07 21.61 -2.81
C LYS A 143 -2.03 21.62 -1.62
N ARG A 144 -2.89 20.61 -1.52
CA ARG A 144 -3.90 20.48 -0.45
C ARG A 144 -3.84 19.11 0.18
N SER A 145 -4.03 19.06 1.50
CA SER A 145 -4.22 17.77 2.20
C SER A 145 -5.67 17.32 2.05
N THR A 146 -5.86 16.04 1.85
CA THR A 146 -7.18 15.40 1.77
C THR A 146 -7.42 14.61 3.06
N LEU A 147 -8.61 14.77 3.65
CA LEU A 147 -9.03 14.00 4.81
C LEU A 147 -9.57 12.66 4.34
N VAL A 148 -8.99 11.58 4.87
CA VAL A 148 -9.35 10.22 4.52
C VAL A 148 -9.39 9.32 5.75
N TYR A 149 -10.02 8.17 5.62
CA TYR A 149 -10.20 7.19 6.68
C TYR A 149 -9.79 5.80 6.20
N ARG A 150 -9.28 4.98 7.12
CA ARG A 150 -8.96 3.58 6.86
C ARG A 150 -9.34 2.73 8.08
N GLY A 151 -10.11 1.69 7.85
CA GLY A 151 -10.39 0.64 8.81
C GLY A 151 -9.52 -0.60 8.54
N VAL A 152 -9.19 -1.32 9.59
CA VAL A 152 -8.43 -2.59 9.54
C VAL A 152 -9.12 -3.63 10.41
N LYS A 153 -9.36 -4.82 9.86
CA LYS A 153 -10.25 -5.82 10.45
C LYS A 153 -9.61 -6.64 11.58
N SER A 154 -8.33 -6.96 11.49
CA SER A 154 -7.72 -8.01 12.33
C SER A 154 -6.35 -7.66 12.92
N ILE A 155 -5.89 -6.41 12.76
CA ILE A 155 -4.58 -5.96 13.25
C ILE A 155 -4.78 -4.80 14.20
N HIS A 156 -4.19 -4.90 15.39
CA HIS A 156 -4.03 -3.80 16.32
C HIS A 156 -2.70 -3.10 16.08
N PHE A 157 -2.73 -1.98 15.38
CA PHE A 157 -1.53 -1.16 15.27
C PHE A 157 -1.27 -0.40 16.57
N VAL A 158 0.01 -0.28 16.93
CA VAL A 158 0.47 0.51 18.06
C VAL A 158 1.63 1.41 17.62
N PRO A 159 1.71 2.68 18.07
CA PRO A 159 2.83 3.54 17.69
C PRO A 159 4.13 2.96 18.24
N SER A 160 5.18 2.88 17.42
CA SER A 160 6.51 2.52 17.88
C SER A 160 7.17 3.69 18.61
N ASN A 161 7.82 3.42 19.73
CA ASN A 161 8.57 4.42 20.49
C ASN A 161 9.85 4.88 19.76
N SER A 162 10.36 4.08 18.81
CA SER A 162 11.64 4.34 18.12
C SER A 162 11.58 5.46 17.08
N SER A 163 10.39 5.86 16.65
CA SER A 163 10.20 6.78 15.49
C SER A 163 9.81 8.22 15.86
N GLY A 164 9.86 8.61 17.15
CA GLY A 164 9.51 9.98 17.56
C GLY A 164 8.10 10.40 17.13
N ARG A 165 7.14 9.48 17.07
CA ARG A 165 5.76 9.66 16.58
C ARG A 165 5.66 10.00 15.08
N VAL A 166 6.69 9.77 14.29
CA VAL A 166 6.62 9.85 12.83
C VAL A 166 6.53 8.43 12.27
N ILE A 167 5.54 8.19 11.43
CA ILE A 167 5.29 6.87 10.84
C ILE A 167 5.11 6.97 9.33
N ARG A 168 5.22 5.85 8.64
CA ARG A 168 4.74 5.64 7.28
C ARG A 168 4.21 4.21 7.12
N PHE A 169 3.36 4.00 6.13
CA PHE A 169 2.83 2.65 5.88
C PHE A 169 3.83 1.75 5.15
N GLY A 170 4.81 2.31 4.44
CA GLY A 170 5.86 1.57 3.71
C GLY A 170 5.37 0.78 2.51
N GLN A 171 4.09 0.80 2.22
CA GLN A 171 3.41 0.20 1.06
C GLN A 171 2.30 1.11 0.60
N PHE A 172 1.79 0.90 -0.61
CA PHE A 172 0.57 1.59 -1.02
C PHE A 172 -0.57 1.23 -0.09
N THR A 173 -1.36 2.25 0.29
CA THR A 173 -2.38 2.09 1.32
C THR A 173 -3.69 2.70 0.86
N SER A 174 -4.69 1.84 0.66
CA SER A 174 -6.06 2.25 0.35
C SER A 174 -6.72 2.90 1.55
N SER A 175 -7.41 4.00 1.29
CA SER A 175 -8.23 4.74 2.24
C SER A 175 -9.47 5.25 1.54
N SER A 176 -10.45 5.76 2.28
CA SER A 176 -11.69 6.31 1.73
C SER A 176 -11.92 7.74 2.22
N GLU A 177 -12.49 8.60 1.37
CA GLU A 177 -13.02 9.89 1.81
C GLU A 177 -14.30 9.73 2.65
N ASP A 178 -14.89 8.53 2.67
CA ASP A 178 -16.10 8.22 3.43
C ASP A 178 -15.79 7.36 4.66
N ILE A 179 -16.08 7.91 5.83
CA ILE A 179 -15.83 7.23 7.11
C ILE A 179 -16.67 5.94 7.26
N LYS A 180 -17.89 5.90 6.68
CA LYS A 180 -18.76 4.72 6.76
C LYS A 180 -18.15 3.58 5.94
N VAL A 181 -17.68 3.88 4.73
CA VAL A 181 -16.97 2.93 3.87
C VAL A 181 -15.72 2.39 4.60
N ALA A 182 -14.90 3.27 5.15
CA ALA A 182 -13.70 2.86 5.88
C ALA A 182 -14.02 1.92 7.07
N LYS A 183 -15.09 2.17 7.82
CA LYS A 183 -15.53 1.32 8.94
C LYS A 183 -15.96 -0.09 8.51
N ASN A 184 -16.50 -0.25 7.30
CA ASN A 184 -16.88 -1.58 6.77
C ASN A 184 -15.66 -2.49 6.56
N PHE A 185 -14.46 -1.93 6.38
CA PHE A 185 -13.21 -2.69 6.31
C PHE A 185 -12.67 -3.12 7.68
N GLY A 186 -13.32 -2.70 8.78
CA GLY A 186 -13.01 -3.14 10.13
C GLY A 186 -12.64 -2.00 11.06
N THR A 187 -12.58 -2.34 12.36
CA THR A 187 -12.32 -1.38 13.45
C THR A 187 -11.30 -1.89 14.47
N ALA A 188 -10.58 -2.99 14.19
CA ALA A 188 -9.49 -3.44 15.07
C ALA A 188 -8.38 -2.37 15.15
N SER A 189 -8.13 -1.65 14.05
CA SER A 189 -7.47 -0.33 14.07
C SER A 189 -8.21 0.60 13.13
N PHE A 190 -8.31 1.86 13.52
CA PHE A 190 -8.98 2.87 12.72
C PHE A 190 -8.12 4.13 12.59
N PHE A 191 -7.99 4.60 11.35
CA PHE A 191 -7.15 5.76 11.01
C PHE A 191 -8.00 6.88 10.43
N LYS A 192 -7.87 8.06 11.03
CA LYS A 192 -8.28 9.35 10.47
C LYS A 192 -7.01 10.08 10.01
N MET A 193 -6.88 10.38 8.72
CA MET A 193 -5.62 10.85 8.15
C MET A 193 -5.82 12.09 7.29
N GLN A 194 -4.90 13.04 7.40
CA GLN A 194 -4.74 14.13 6.43
C GLN A 194 -3.53 13.78 5.56
N THR A 195 -3.77 13.26 4.34
CA THR A 195 -2.73 12.92 3.37
C THR A 195 -2.47 14.08 2.41
N ARG A 196 -1.20 14.31 2.07
CA ARG A 196 -0.77 15.29 1.07
C ARG A 196 -0.39 14.65 -0.26
N TYR A 197 0.02 13.39 -0.22
CA TYR A 197 0.51 12.66 -1.41
C TYR A 197 -0.48 11.61 -1.91
N GLY A 198 -1.57 11.39 -1.20
CA GLY A 198 -2.64 10.51 -1.64
C GLY A 198 -3.31 11.00 -2.92
N ALA A 199 -3.66 10.06 -3.79
CA ALA A 199 -4.35 10.31 -5.05
C ALA A 199 -5.76 9.72 -5.02
N ASN A 200 -6.76 10.51 -5.39
CA ASN A 200 -8.11 9.99 -5.60
C ASN A 200 -8.13 9.13 -6.86
N ILE A 201 -8.42 7.84 -6.69
CA ILE A 201 -8.45 6.85 -7.75
C ILE A 201 -9.85 6.28 -8.01
N MET A 202 -10.90 6.91 -7.46
CA MET A 202 -12.28 6.47 -7.56
C MET A 202 -12.71 6.15 -8.99
N LYS A 203 -12.29 6.96 -9.98
CA LYS A 203 -12.64 6.78 -11.40
C LYS A 203 -11.93 5.59 -12.06
N PHE A 204 -10.88 5.06 -11.45
CA PHE A 204 -10.14 3.88 -11.91
C PHE A 204 -10.60 2.60 -11.21
N SER A 205 -11.18 2.74 -10.02
CA SER A 205 -11.54 1.61 -9.16
C SER A 205 -12.69 0.80 -9.73
N LYS A 206 -12.63 -0.51 -9.53
CA LYS A 206 -13.77 -1.41 -9.75
C LYS A 206 -14.94 -1.12 -8.81
N TYR A 207 -14.67 -0.40 -7.71
CA TYR A 207 -15.62 -0.07 -6.65
C TYR A 207 -15.67 1.44 -6.42
N PRO A 208 -16.20 2.24 -7.39
CA PRO A 208 -16.16 3.70 -7.30
C PRO A 208 -16.87 4.28 -6.07
N ASN A 209 -17.84 3.55 -5.54
CA ASN A 209 -18.56 3.94 -4.31
C ASN A 209 -17.68 3.90 -3.05
N GLU A 210 -16.52 3.26 -3.10
CA GLU A 210 -15.56 3.28 -2.00
C GLU A 210 -14.83 4.62 -1.85
N LYS A 211 -14.96 5.53 -2.83
CA LYS A 211 -14.33 6.87 -2.83
C LYS A 211 -12.84 6.78 -2.47
N GLU A 212 -12.15 5.86 -3.13
CA GLU A 212 -10.81 5.44 -2.77
C GLU A 212 -9.79 6.53 -3.03
N VAL A 213 -8.95 6.77 -2.01
CA VAL A 213 -7.72 7.56 -2.09
C VAL A 213 -6.55 6.63 -1.78
N LEU A 214 -5.62 6.52 -2.73
CA LEU A 214 -4.44 5.68 -2.61
C LEU A 214 -3.27 6.48 -2.08
N ILE A 215 -2.80 6.14 -0.88
CA ILE A 215 -1.67 6.77 -0.20
C ILE A 215 -0.38 6.04 -0.59
N PRO A 216 0.68 6.75 -1.07
CA PRO A 216 1.95 6.10 -1.37
C PRO A 216 2.71 5.73 -0.09
N GLY A 217 3.43 4.61 -0.12
CA GLY A 217 4.14 4.07 1.03
C GLY A 217 5.28 4.93 1.56
N TYR A 218 5.71 5.93 0.80
CA TYR A 218 6.80 6.84 1.16
C TYR A 218 6.36 8.10 1.93
N GLU A 219 5.05 8.39 2.05
CA GLU A 219 4.55 9.56 2.78
C GLU A 219 4.78 9.41 4.28
N LEU A 220 5.33 10.46 4.91
CA LEU A 220 5.56 10.52 6.35
C LEU A 220 4.42 11.24 7.06
N PHE A 221 3.90 10.60 8.10
CA PHE A 221 2.83 11.12 8.94
C PHE A 221 3.31 11.33 10.37
N LYS A 222 2.83 12.41 10.99
CA LYS A 222 2.93 12.62 12.43
C LYS A 222 1.70 12.02 13.12
N VAL A 223 1.89 11.21 14.14
CA VAL A 223 0.83 10.74 15.03
C VAL A 223 0.44 11.89 15.95
N GLN A 224 -0.70 12.52 15.67
CA GLN A 224 -1.27 13.58 16.53
C GLN A 224 -1.98 13.01 17.75
N LEU A 225 -2.73 11.92 17.53
CA LEU A 225 -3.48 11.25 18.58
C LEU A 225 -3.43 9.74 18.35
N PHE A 226 -3.27 9.00 19.43
CA PHE A 226 -3.48 7.57 19.51
C PHE A 226 -4.32 7.23 20.74
N LYS A 227 -5.47 6.62 20.51
CA LYS A 227 -6.34 6.10 21.57
C LYS A 227 -6.06 4.61 21.73
N LYS A 228 -5.34 4.25 22.79
CA LYS A 228 -4.87 2.87 23.03
C LYS A 228 -6.01 1.87 23.14
N GLN A 229 -7.11 2.24 23.78
CA GLN A 229 -8.25 1.33 24.06
C GLN A 229 -9.00 0.91 22.79
N THR A 230 -9.03 1.78 21.78
CA THR A 230 -9.77 1.58 20.52
C THR A 230 -8.87 1.43 19.31
N HIS A 231 -7.55 1.51 19.49
CA HIS A 231 -6.54 1.55 18.41
C HIS A 231 -6.88 2.58 17.32
N GLU A 232 -7.42 3.74 17.73
CA GLU A 232 -7.74 4.84 16.83
C GLU A 232 -6.57 5.81 16.71
N PHE A 233 -6.23 6.15 15.46
CA PHE A 233 -5.16 7.07 15.12
C PHE A 233 -5.71 8.33 14.47
N THR A 234 -5.15 9.49 14.82
CA THR A 234 -5.21 10.70 14.01
C THR A 234 -3.81 10.99 13.48
N LEU A 235 -3.67 10.94 12.15
CA LEU A 235 -2.40 11.13 11.46
C LEU A 235 -2.48 12.39 10.59
N VAL A 236 -1.38 13.15 10.56
CA VAL A 236 -1.26 14.31 9.67
C VAL A 236 0.03 14.19 8.88
N SER A 237 -0.08 14.36 7.57
CA SER A 237 1.09 14.41 6.69
C SER A 237 2.09 15.46 7.17
N THR A 238 3.35 15.07 7.24
CA THR A 238 4.45 16.02 7.54
C THR A 238 4.81 16.88 6.34
N GLY A 239 4.23 16.59 5.15
CA GLY A 239 4.65 17.16 3.88
C GLY A 239 6.01 16.65 3.41
N LYS A 240 6.60 15.68 4.10
CA LYS A 240 7.88 15.04 3.75
C LYS A 240 7.68 13.60 3.31
N THR A 241 8.66 13.06 2.61
CA THR A 241 8.69 11.68 2.13
C THR A 241 10.01 11.03 2.53
N LYS A 242 10.03 9.70 2.65
CA LYS A 242 11.23 8.89 2.80
C LYS A 242 11.52 8.16 1.49
N ASN A 243 12.79 8.07 1.08
CA ASN A 243 13.20 7.54 -0.21
C ASN A 243 14.56 6.83 -0.10
N LEU A 244 14.58 5.73 0.64
CA LEU A 244 15.81 4.98 0.93
C LEU A 244 16.32 4.21 -0.30
N PHE A 245 15.39 3.71 -1.11
CA PHE A 245 15.67 2.87 -2.29
C PHE A 245 15.68 3.62 -3.61
N ASN A 246 15.87 4.93 -3.59
CA ASN A 246 15.78 5.74 -4.80
C ASN A 246 16.66 5.21 -5.95
N CYS A 247 16.03 4.98 -7.11
CA CYS A 247 16.68 4.45 -8.32
C CYS A 247 17.31 3.05 -8.11
N ALA A 248 16.69 2.21 -7.27
CA ALA A 248 17.22 0.91 -6.87
C ALA A 248 17.52 -0.02 -8.04
N TYR A 249 16.75 0.04 -9.12
CA TYR A 249 17.00 -0.78 -10.31
C TYR A 249 18.41 -0.56 -10.89
N PHE A 250 18.83 0.68 -11.00
CA PHE A 250 20.15 1.00 -11.57
C PHE A 250 21.27 0.77 -10.58
N LYS A 251 21.06 1.03 -9.28
CA LYS A 251 22.03 0.71 -8.24
C LYS A 251 22.29 -0.79 -8.13
N ALA A 252 21.23 -1.60 -8.15
CA ALA A 252 21.37 -3.05 -8.11
C ALA A 252 22.09 -3.66 -9.32
N LEU A 253 22.23 -2.91 -10.44
CA LEU A 253 23.03 -3.33 -11.61
C LEU A 253 24.51 -3.00 -11.45
N LEU A 254 24.87 -2.05 -10.57
CA LEU A 254 26.25 -1.66 -10.31
C LEU A 254 26.95 -2.56 -9.28
N ASP A 255 26.17 -3.30 -8.49
CA ASP A 255 26.68 -4.26 -7.47
C ASP A 255 27.02 -5.64 -8.08
N LYS A 256 27.45 -5.67 -9.36
CA LYS A 256 27.86 -6.87 -10.09
C LYS A 256 29.36 -7.09 -9.97
#